data_ab4b306ab8ff2f7f5491eeb93c757d0c
#
_entry.id   ab4b306ab8ff2f7f5491eeb93c757d0c
#
_cell.length_a   1.000
_cell.length_b   1.000
_cell.length_c   1.000
_cell.angle_alpha   90.00
_cell.angle_beta   90.00
_cell.angle_gamma   90.00
#
_symmetry.space_group_name_H-M   'P 1'
#
loop_
_entity.id
_entity.type
_entity.pdbx_description
1 polymer ?
#
loop_
_entity_poly.entity_id
_entity_poly.type
_entity_poly.pdbx_seq_one_letter_code
_entity_poly.pdbx_strand_id
1 'polypeptide(L)'
;MATLGGLLFGYDTAVISGTVESLRKFFIEPFGLPLDQANALEGFVVSSALIGCILGASFAGWISQRYGRKPTLVLAAILFLLSAIGSAWPELFVGMPGSGDHTFMYLFVLYRIVGGVGVGLASMVSPMYIAEMAPAEKRGNLVSWNQFAIIFGMLVVYFVNYSIALQGDAAWLHTIGWRWMFASEIVPALLFLALLMFVPETPRYLVMRGKMDKALSVLDRLMGKERAAPELVEIKESFRKQEPSMRPYFLFMGMWLVLFLLLYGALELAGNTSALSL
;
A
#
# COMPACT_ATOMS: atom_id res chain seq x y z
N MET A 1 -13.09 -8.63 -5.33
CA MET A 1 -12.25 -7.72 -6.13
C MET A 1 -11.57 -6.66 -5.25
N ALA A 2 -12.29 -5.85 -4.45
CA ALA A 2 -11.64 -4.89 -3.54
C ALA A 2 -10.72 -5.54 -2.49
N THR A 3 -10.97 -6.79 -2.09
CA THR A 3 -10.09 -7.58 -1.21
C THR A 3 -8.70 -7.85 -1.80
N LEU A 4 -8.54 -7.74 -3.14
CA LEU A 4 -7.22 -7.84 -3.77
C LEU A 4 -6.30 -6.67 -3.39
N GLY A 5 -6.86 -5.50 -3.04
CA GLY A 5 -6.07 -4.42 -2.45
C GLY A 5 -5.44 -4.83 -1.12
N GLY A 6 -6.18 -5.59 -0.30
CA GLY A 6 -5.65 -6.21 0.92
C GLY A 6 -4.58 -7.27 0.62
N LEU A 7 -4.83 -8.14 -0.36
CA LEU A 7 -3.86 -9.15 -0.77
C LEU A 7 -2.53 -8.53 -1.22
N LEU A 8 -2.58 -7.48 -2.06
CA LEU A 8 -1.40 -6.74 -2.49
C LEU A 8 -0.67 -6.06 -1.34
N PHE A 9 -1.41 -5.49 -0.39
CA PHE A 9 -0.81 -4.96 0.84
C PHE A 9 0.01 -6.04 1.56
N GLY A 10 -0.57 -7.22 1.78
CA GLY A 10 0.14 -8.34 2.41
C GLY A 10 1.34 -8.81 1.60
N TYR A 11 1.19 -8.89 0.29
CA TYR A 11 2.22 -9.32 -0.65
C TYR A 11 3.42 -8.38 -0.63
N ASP A 12 3.21 -7.06 -0.87
CA ASP A 12 4.27 -6.05 -0.87
C ASP A 12 5.00 -5.95 0.47
N THR A 13 4.25 -6.04 1.58
CA THR A 13 4.82 -5.98 2.92
C THR A 13 5.74 -7.17 3.22
N ALA A 14 5.41 -8.36 2.73
CA ALA A 14 6.14 -9.59 3.05
C ALA A 14 7.19 -9.97 1.99
N VAL A 15 7.13 -9.44 0.76
CA VAL A 15 8.12 -9.76 -0.30
C VAL A 15 9.54 -9.41 0.14
N ILE A 16 9.70 -8.30 0.87
CA ILE A 16 11.00 -7.82 1.33
C ILE A 16 11.73 -8.84 2.23
N SER A 17 10.98 -9.64 3.02
CA SER A 17 11.58 -10.61 3.95
C SER A 17 12.46 -11.67 3.27
N GLY A 18 12.12 -12.04 2.03
CA GLY A 18 12.94 -12.97 1.24
C GLY A 18 14.14 -12.34 0.56
N THR A 19 14.25 -11.01 0.59
CA THR A 19 15.26 -10.28 -0.20
C THR A 19 16.27 -9.52 0.66
N VAL A 20 16.08 -9.41 1.98
CA VAL A 20 16.92 -8.58 2.88
C VAL A 20 18.40 -8.88 2.72
N GLU A 21 18.79 -10.16 2.80
CA GLU A 21 20.21 -10.57 2.68
C GLU A 21 20.76 -10.25 1.28
N SER A 22 19.96 -10.44 0.24
CA SER A 22 20.34 -10.14 -1.13
C SER A 22 20.52 -8.64 -1.37
N LEU A 23 19.62 -7.83 -0.83
CA LEU A 23 19.70 -6.35 -0.90
C LEU A 23 20.94 -5.85 -0.16
N ARG A 24 21.25 -6.44 1.00
CA ARG A 24 22.48 -6.12 1.76
C ARG A 24 23.72 -6.38 0.92
N LYS A 25 23.85 -7.59 0.37
CA LYS A 25 25.02 -7.98 -0.45
C LYS A 25 25.13 -7.18 -1.74
N PHE A 26 23.98 -6.90 -2.38
CA PHE A 26 23.97 -6.23 -3.67
C PHE A 26 24.18 -4.72 -3.57
N PHE A 27 23.49 -4.04 -2.64
CA PHE A 27 23.51 -2.58 -2.55
C PHE A 27 24.42 -2.04 -1.43
N ILE A 28 24.55 -2.72 -0.29
CA ILE A 28 25.13 -2.13 0.93
C ILE A 28 26.60 -2.52 1.10
N GLU A 29 26.94 -3.80 0.98
CA GLU A 29 28.30 -4.31 1.15
C GLU A 29 29.33 -3.61 0.22
N PRO A 30 29.01 -3.28 -1.06
CA PRO A 30 29.95 -2.58 -1.93
C PRO A 30 30.38 -1.21 -1.43
N PHE A 31 29.63 -0.57 -0.52
CA PHE A 31 30.03 0.73 0.07
C PHE A 31 31.15 0.59 1.11
N GLY A 32 31.44 -0.61 1.61
CA GLY A 32 32.48 -0.85 2.61
C GLY A 32 32.26 -0.13 3.94
N LEU A 33 31.00 0.07 4.34
CA LEU A 33 30.64 0.83 5.55
C LEU A 33 30.95 0.03 6.83
N PRO A 34 31.24 0.72 7.95
CA PRO A 34 31.24 0.10 9.28
C PRO A 34 29.92 -0.63 9.56
N LEU A 35 29.98 -1.71 10.36
CA LEU A 35 28.83 -2.59 10.60
C LEU A 35 27.57 -1.83 11.06
N ASP A 36 27.73 -0.87 11.97
CA ASP A 36 26.61 -0.10 12.51
C ASP A 36 25.93 0.76 11.44
N GLN A 37 26.72 1.39 10.56
CA GLN A 37 26.20 2.19 9.45
C GLN A 37 25.57 1.31 8.38
N ALA A 38 26.15 0.13 8.10
CA ALA A 38 25.57 -0.83 7.17
C ALA A 38 24.22 -1.35 7.67
N ASN A 39 24.09 -1.66 8.96
CA ASN A 39 22.83 -2.10 9.58
C ASN A 39 21.79 -0.97 9.58
N ALA A 40 22.18 0.27 9.85
CA ALA A 40 21.27 1.41 9.80
C ALA A 40 20.75 1.65 8.37
N LEU A 41 21.62 1.54 7.36
CA LEU A 41 21.26 1.68 5.96
C LEU A 41 20.32 0.55 5.50
N GLU A 42 20.60 -0.70 5.91
CA GLU A 42 19.73 -1.86 5.65
C GLU A 42 18.33 -1.62 6.24
N GLY A 43 18.25 -1.22 7.52
CA GLY A 43 17.00 -0.88 8.18
C GLY A 43 16.22 0.21 7.44
N PHE A 44 16.90 1.25 6.95
CA PHE A 44 16.30 2.31 6.16
C PHE A 44 15.76 1.79 4.81
N VAL A 45 16.54 1.01 4.07
CA VAL A 45 16.14 0.42 2.79
C VAL A 45 14.91 -0.46 2.97
N VAL A 46 14.90 -1.34 3.98
CA VAL A 46 13.79 -2.25 4.29
C VAL A 46 12.54 -1.48 4.71
N SER A 47 12.68 -0.47 5.58
CA SER A 47 11.56 0.30 6.12
C SER A 47 11.06 1.44 5.23
N SER A 48 11.74 1.74 4.13
CA SER A 48 11.43 2.88 3.26
C SER A 48 9.98 2.91 2.76
N ALA A 49 9.38 1.74 2.50
CA ALA A 49 7.98 1.63 2.11
C ALA A 49 7.01 2.15 3.17
N LEU A 50 7.38 2.09 4.47
CA LEU A 50 6.53 2.61 5.55
C LEU A 50 6.37 4.13 5.48
N ILE A 51 7.40 4.85 5.03
CA ILE A 51 7.33 6.30 4.80
C ILE A 51 6.25 6.59 3.75
N GLY A 52 6.27 5.85 2.64
CA GLY A 52 5.23 5.94 1.62
C GLY A 52 3.84 5.59 2.15
N CYS A 53 3.75 4.54 2.98
CA CYS A 53 2.48 4.09 3.56
C CYS A 53 1.83 5.19 4.44
N ILE A 54 2.62 5.87 5.27
CA ILE A 54 2.15 7.00 6.08
C ILE A 54 1.63 8.11 5.19
N LEU A 55 2.36 8.49 4.14
CA LEU A 55 1.93 9.51 3.18
C LEU A 55 0.64 9.09 2.47
N GLY A 56 0.60 7.87 1.92
CA GLY A 56 -0.58 7.34 1.22
C GLY A 56 -1.83 7.31 2.11
N ALA A 57 -1.71 6.79 3.33
CA ALA A 57 -2.82 6.73 4.28
C ALA A 57 -3.32 8.12 4.69
N SER A 58 -2.41 9.07 4.90
CA SER A 58 -2.76 10.46 5.28
C SER A 58 -3.60 11.17 4.21
N PHE A 59 -3.31 10.94 2.94
CA PHE A 59 -4.03 11.57 1.84
C PHE A 59 -5.20 10.72 1.30
N ALA A 60 -5.31 9.45 1.67
CA ALA A 60 -6.32 8.52 1.16
C ALA A 60 -7.74 9.03 1.34
N GLY A 61 -8.07 9.59 2.50
CA GLY A 61 -9.37 10.17 2.81
C GLY A 61 -9.73 11.32 1.87
N TRP A 62 -8.82 12.26 1.68
CA TRP A 62 -9.03 13.41 0.81
C TRP A 62 -9.16 13.01 -0.66
N ILE A 63 -8.26 12.15 -1.16
CA ILE A 63 -8.26 11.67 -2.55
C ILE A 63 -9.57 10.91 -2.84
N SER A 64 -9.97 9.98 -1.95
CA SER A 64 -11.16 9.15 -2.14
C SER A 64 -12.46 9.95 -2.06
N GLN A 65 -12.53 11.03 -1.27
CA GLN A 65 -13.66 11.94 -1.24
C GLN A 65 -13.73 12.81 -2.50
N ARG A 66 -12.58 13.28 -3.01
CA ARG A 66 -12.54 14.15 -4.17
C ARG A 66 -12.76 13.42 -5.50
N TYR A 67 -12.11 12.27 -5.69
CA TYR A 67 -12.09 11.57 -6.99
C TYR A 67 -12.95 10.30 -7.00
N GLY A 68 -13.24 9.72 -5.84
CA GLY A 68 -14.00 8.48 -5.70
C GLY A 68 -13.16 7.33 -5.17
N ARG A 69 -13.84 6.28 -4.73
CA ARG A 69 -13.18 5.12 -4.16
C ARG A 69 -12.51 4.28 -5.24
N LYS A 70 -13.22 4.04 -6.36
CA LYS A 70 -12.68 3.28 -7.50
C LYS A 70 -11.44 3.94 -8.10
N PRO A 71 -11.43 5.23 -8.49
CA PRO A 71 -10.23 5.88 -9.02
C PRO A 71 -9.05 5.87 -8.04
N THR A 72 -9.30 5.98 -6.73
CA THR A 72 -8.26 5.91 -5.72
C THR A 72 -7.63 4.50 -5.66
N LEU A 73 -8.44 3.44 -5.76
CA LEU A 73 -7.94 2.06 -5.84
C LEU A 73 -7.19 1.80 -7.15
N VAL A 74 -7.63 2.38 -8.26
CA VAL A 74 -6.91 2.32 -9.56
C VAL A 74 -5.56 3.00 -9.44
N LEU A 75 -5.50 4.18 -8.81
CA LEU A 75 -4.22 4.86 -8.53
C LEU A 75 -3.31 3.98 -7.67
N ALA A 76 -3.83 3.37 -6.61
CA ALA A 76 -3.05 2.45 -5.77
C ALA A 76 -2.51 1.26 -6.58
N ALA A 77 -3.33 0.65 -7.46
CA ALA A 77 -2.90 -0.45 -8.31
C ALA A 77 -1.78 -0.04 -9.29
N ILE A 78 -1.84 1.16 -9.85
CA ILE A 78 -0.79 1.72 -10.71
C ILE A 78 0.50 1.93 -9.91
N LEU A 79 0.41 2.46 -8.69
CA LEU A 79 1.57 2.67 -7.82
C LEU A 79 2.22 1.35 -7.41
N PHE A 80 1.44 0.30 -7.11
CA PHE A 80 1.96 -1.05 -6.89
C PHE A 80 2.71 -1.57 -8.10
N LEU A 81 2.14 -1.43 -9.30
CA LEU A 81 2.76 -1.89 -10.53
C LEU A 81 4.08 -1.16 -10.82
N LEU A 82 4.10 0.17 -10.64
CA LEU A 82 5.32 0.97 -10.79
C LEU A 82 6.39 0.57 -9.77
N SER A 83 5.98 0.33 -8.52
CA SER A 83 6.88 -0.12 -7.47
C SER A 83 7.45 -1.51 -7.78
N ALA A 84 6.62 -2.46 -8.17
CA ALA A 84 7.05 -3.82 -8.49
C ALA A 84 8.08 -3.83 -9.63
N ILE A 85 7.80 -3.09 -10.72
CA ILE A 85 8.73 -2.97 -11.87
C ILE A 85 10.00 -2.23 -11.46
N GLY A 86 9.87 -1.08 -10.80
CA GLY A 86 11.00 -0.25 -10.42
C GLY A 86 11.87 -0.86 -9.33
N SER A 87 11.29 -1.61 -8.38
CA SER A 87 12.06 -2.33 -7.36
C SER A 87 12.78 -3.54 -7.94
N ALA A 88 12.19 -4.23 -8.92
CA ALA A 88 12.84 -5.34 -9.62
C ALA A 88 14.01 -4.86 -10.50
N TRP A 89 13.84 -3.74 -11.19
CA TRP A 89 14.83 -3.15 -12.10
C TRP A 89 15.00 -1.65 -11.85
N PRO A 90 15.67 -1.22 -10.77
CA PRO A 90 15.82 0.20 -10.42
C PRO A 90 16.49 1.02 -11.53
N GLU A 91 17.35 0.40 -12.31
CA GLU A 91 18.08 0.98 -13.43
C GLU A 91 17.29 1.16 -14.73
N LEU A 92 16.05 0.63 -14.82
CA LEU A 92 15.30 0.50 -16.07
C LEU A 92 15.16 1.79 -16.89
N PHE A 93 15.03 2.94 -16.21
CA PHE A 93 14.83 4.24 -16.88
C PHE A 93 16.08 5.12 -16.89
N VAL A 94 17.19 4.72 -16.27
CA VAL A 94 18.38 5.56 -16.07
C VAL A 94 19.66 4.88 -16.56
N GLY A 95 19.68 3.56 -16.63
CA GLY A 95 20.83 2.76 -17.02
C GLY A 95 20.47 1.51 -17.80
N MET A 96 21.45 0.61 -17.99
CA MET A 96 21.18 -0.70 -18.59
C MET A 96 20.57 -1.65 -17.54
N PRO A 97 19.42 -2.26 -17.81
CA PRO A 97 18.84 -3.24 -16.90
C PRO A 97 19.81 -4.36 -16.56
N GLY A 98 20.02 -4.62 -15.25
CA GLY A 98 20.94 -5.65 -14.80
C GLY A 98 22.42 -5.23 -14.76
N SER A 99 22.74 -3.95 -14.87
CA SER A 99 24.13 -3.44 -14.81
C SER A 99 24.88 -3.77 -13.52
N GLY A 100 24.16 -4.20 -12.46
CA GLY A 100 24.77 -4.58 -11.19
C GLY A 100 25.31 -3.43 -10.38
N ASP A 101 24.93 -2.19 -10.71
CA ASP A 101 25.44 -1.01 -10.06
C ASP A 101 24.70 -0.72 -8.76
N HIS A 102 25.42 -0.77 -7.62
CA HIS A 102 24.90 -0.45 -6.29
C HIS A 102 24.44 1.01 -6.14
N THR A 103 24.87 1.93 -7.04
CA THR A 103 24.46 3.33 -7.01
C THR A 103 22.95 3.50 -7.23
N PHE A 104 22.27 2.52 -7.83
CA PHE A 104 20.83 2.55 -8.03
C PHE A 104 20.01 2.24 -6.76
N MET A 105 20.65 2.04 -5.61
CA MET A 105 19.96 1.84 -4.32
C MET A 105 18.96 2.97 -4.03
N TYR A 106 19.31 4.22 -4.31
CA TYR A 106 18.40 5.34 -4.06
C TYR A 106 17.13 5.30 -4.92
N LEU A 107 17.25 4.81 -6.15
CA LEU A 107 16.07 4.58 -7.02
C LEU A 107 15.24 3.42 -6.51
N PHE A 108 15.86 2.34 -6.04
CA PHE A 108 15.15 1.25 -5.38
C PHE A 108 14.31 1.77 -4.19
N VAL A 109 14.92 2.55 -3.28
CA VAL A 109 14.25 3.18 -2.15
C VAL A 109 13.09 4.08 -2.61
N LEU A 110 13.29 4.87 -3.66
CA LEU A 110 12.24 5.71 -4.22
C LEU A 110 11.03 4.88 -4.69
N TYR A 111 11.28 3.78 -5.42
CA TYR A 111 10.20 2.89 -5.87
C TYR A 111 9.51 2.20 -4.70
N ARG A 112 10.24 1.83 -3.65
CA ARG A 112 9.66 1.31 -2.41
C ARG A 112 8.75 2.34 -1.71
N ILE A 113 9.15 3.60 -1.67
CA ILE A 113 8.30 4.69 -1.15
C ILE A 113 7.04 4.85 -2.01
N VAL A 114 7.17 4.80 -3.35
CA VAL A 114 6.03 4.87 -4.28
C VAL A 114 5.05 3.71 -4.05
N GLY A 115 5.56 2.49 -3.89
CA GLY A 115 4.74 1.31 -3.52
C GLY A 115 4.05 1.51 -2.18
N GLY A 116 4.79 2.00 -1.19
CA GLY A 116 4.24 2.34 0.12
C GLY A 116 3.06 3.32 0.04
N VAL A 117 3.12 4.34 -0.81
CA VAL A 117 1.96 5.22 -1.06
C VAL A 117 0.77 4.41 -1.58
N GLY A 118 0.98 3.48 -2.50
CA GLY A 118 -0.05 2.54 -2.98
C GLY A 118 -0.64 1.70 -1.84
N VAL A 119 0.23 1.15 -0.97
CA VAL A 119 -0.15 0.42 0.26
C VAL A 119 -1.05 1.28 1.14
N GLY A 120 -0.63 2.52 1.45
CA GLY A 120 -1.38 3.43 2.29
C GLY A 120 -2.76 3.78 1.73
N LEU A 121 -2.85 4.03 0.43
CA LEU A 121 -4.13 4.27 -0.25
C LEU A 121 -5.04 3.03 -0.20
N ALA A 122 -4.51 1.86 -0.55
CA ALA A 122 -5.29 0.63 -0.58
C ALA A 122 -5.75 0.19 0.81
N SER A 123 -4.91 0.32 1.84
CA SER A 123 -5.23 -0.07 3.22
C SER A 123 -6.43 0.68 3.79
N MET A 124 -6.60 1.95 3.40
CA MET A 124 -7.72 2.78 3.84
C MET A 124 -8.95 2.61 2.94
N VAL A 125 -8.75 2.59 1.62
CA VAL A 125 -9.86 2.67 0.67
C VAL A 125 -10.47 1.30 0.36
N SER A 126 -9.72 0.18 0.42
CA SER A 126 -10.28 -1.16 0.18
C SER A 126 -11.35 -1.55 1.20
N PRO A 127 -11.11 -1.49 2.52
CA PRO A 127 -12.16 -1.80 3.49
C PRO A 127 -13.32 -0.81 3.43
N MET A 128 -13.06 0.48 3.16
CA MET A 128 -14.10 1.48 2.97
C MET A 128 -14.98 1.16 1.75
N TYR A 129 -14.38 0.81 0.62
CA TYR A 129 -15.11 0.39 -0.58
C TYR A 129 -16.00 -0.82 -0.29
N ILE A 130 -15.44 -1.84 0.39
CA ILE A 130 -16.18 -3.04 0.78
C ILE A 130 -17.36 -2.69 1.70
N ALA A 131 -17.13 -1.84 2.70
CA ALA A 131 -18.16 -1.42 3.65
C ALA A 131 -19.30 -0.62 2.99
N GLU A 132 -18.99 0.21 1.99
CA GLU A 132 -19.98 0.99 1.24
C GLU A 132 -20.76 0.18 0.20
N MET A 133 -20.20 -0.95 -0.26
CA MET A 133 -20.85 -1.87 -1.21
C MET A 133 -21.63 -3.00 -0.53
N ALA A 134 -21.31 -3.28 0.72
CA ALA A 134 -21.89 -4.40 1.46
C ALA A 134 -23.25 -4.04 2.08
N PRO A 135 -24.25 -4.93 1.99
CA PRO A 135 -25.46 -4.84 2.80
C PRO A 135 -25.11 -4.80 4.29
N ALA A 136 -25.92 -4.07 5.09
CA ALA A 136 -25.65 -3.84 6.51
C ALA A 136 -25.40 -5.14 7.29
N GLU A 137 -26.20 -6.18 7.03
CA GLU A 137 -26.14 -7.48 7.73
C GLU A 137 -24.83 -8.24 7.45
N LYS A 138 -24.19 -8.03 6.30
CA LYS A 138 -22.97 -8.75 5.86
C LYS A 138 -21.71 -7.89 5.92
N ARG A 139 -21.82 -6.61 6.24
CA ARG A 139 -20.71 -5.64 6.18
C ARG A 139 -19.51 -6.06 7.02
N GLY A 140 -19.71 -6.44 8.27
CA GLY A 140 -18.63 -6.90 9.16
C GLY A 140 -17.89 -8.11 8.60
N ASN A 141 -18.63 -9.12 8.14
CA ASN A 141 -18.03 -10.32 7.53
C ASN A 141 -17.21 -9.97 6.28
N LEU A 142 -17.75 -9.15 5.36
CA LEU A 142 -17.06 -8.80 4.13
C LEU A 142 -15.81 -7.93 4.37
N VAL A 143 -15.82 -7.08 5.39
CA VAL A 143 -14.62 -6.33 5.79
C VAL A 143 -13.57 -7.26 6.39
N SER A 144 -13.97 -8.29 7.16
CA SER A 144 -13.04 -9.31 7.69
C SER A 144 -12.33 -10.08 6.58
N TRP A 145 -12.98 -10.29 5.43
CA TRP A 145 -12.33 -10.90 4.26
C TRP A 145 -11.16 -10.06 3.72
N ASN A 146 -11.19 -8.74 3.90
CA ASN A 146 -10.05 -7.90 3.54
C ASN A 146 -8.83 -8.19 4.43
N GLN A 147 -9.04 -8.40 5.74
CA GLN A 147 -7.97 -8.78 6.65
C GLN A 147 -7.43 -10.18 6.34
N PHE A 148 -8.33 -11.13 6.05
CA PHE A 148 -7.93 -12.47 5.59
C PHE A 148 -7.08 -12.37 4.31
N ALA A 149 -7.46 -11.54 3.34
CA ALA A 149 -6.72 -11.36 2.10
C ALA A 149 -5.31 -10.80 2.32
N ILE A 150 -5.11 -9.92 3.30
CA ILE A 150 -3.77 -9.41 3.69
C ILE A 150 -2.89 -10.59 4.15
N ILE A 151 -3.37 -11.38 5.11
CA ILE A 151 -2.63 -12.52 5.66
C ILE A 151 -2.37 -13.58 4.57
N PHE A 152 -3.37 -13.83 3.72
CA PHE A 152 -3.23 -14.75 2.61
C PHE A 152 -2.21 -14.28 1.57
N GLY A 153 -2.15 -12.96 1.30
CA GLY A 153 -1.13 -12.35 0.45
C GLY A 153 0.29 -12.56 1.00
N MET A 154 0.48 -12.38 2.31
CA MET A 154 1.75 -12.69 2.98
C MET A 154 2.12 -14.18 2.82
N LEU A 155 1.17 -15.08 3.01
CA LEU A 155 1.40 -16.52 2.84
C LEU A 155 1.81 -16.85 1.41
N VAL A 156 1.10 -16.31 0.42
CA VAL A 156 1.39 -16.55 -1.00
C VAL A 156 2.80 -16.10 -1.36
N VAL A 157 3.21 -14.90 -0.93
CA VAL A 157 4.55 -14.39 -1.27
C VAL A 157 5.67 -15.18 -0.60
N TYR A 158 5.46 -15.74 0.59
CA TYR A 158 6.45 -16.63 1.18
C TYR A 158 6.70 -17.87 0.33
N PHE A 159 5.65 -18.49 -0.20
CA PHE A 159 5.78 -19.62 -1.13
C PHE A 159 6.42 -19.20 -2.45
N VAL A 160 6.09 -18.03 -2.97
CA VAL A 160 6.70 -17.49 -4.20
C VAL A 160 8.18 -17.23 -3.98
N ASN A 161 8.56 -16.53 -2.92
CA ASN A 161 9.96 -16.28 -2.56
C ASN A 161 10.74 -17.58 -2.39
N TYR A 162 10.17 -18.55 -1.68
CA TYR A 162 10.77 -19.88 -1.52
C TYR A 162 10.95 -20.59 -2.87
N SER A 163 9.93 -20.58 -3.73
CA SER A 163 10.00 -21.21 -5.05
C SER A 163 11.05 -20.56 -5.95
N ILE A 164 11.21 -19.24 -5.87
CA ILE A 164 12.25 -18.50 -6.59
C ILE A 164 13.64 -18.85 -6.03
N ALA A 165 13.78 -18.91 -4.71
CA ALA A 165 15.04 -19.25 -4.07
C ALA A 165 15.56 -20.67 -4.43
N LEU A 166 14.67 -21.59 -4.78
CA LEU A 166 15.03 -22.94 -5.24
C LEU A 166 15.52 -22.98 -6.69
N GLN A 167 15.43 -21.91 -7.48
CA GLN A 167 15.80 -21.92 -8.90
C GLN A 167 17.32 -21.79 -9.14
N GLY A 168 18.07 -21.34 -8.13
CA GLY A 168 19.51 -21.12 -8.27
C GLY A 168 20.27 -21.23 -6.96
N ASP A 169 21.57 -21.02 -7.04
CA ASP A 169 22.44 -20.96 -5.87
C ASP A 169 22.38 -19.60 -5.15
N ALA A 170 23.09 -19.49 -4.03
CA ALA A 170 23.16 -18.26 -3.26
C ALA A 170 23.69 -17.07 -4.08
N ALA A 171 24.66 -17.30 -4.97
CA ALA A 171 25.22 -16.26 -5.82
C ALA A 171 24.17 -15.72 -6.80
N TRP A 172 23.43 -16.62 -7.46
CA TRP A 172 22.31 -16.24 -8.33
C TRP A 172 21.23 -15.49 -7.56
N LEU A 173 20.87 -15.96 -6.35
CA LEU A 173 19.85 -15.33 -5.53
C LEU A 173 20.23 -13.87 -5.19
N HIS A 174 21.49 -13.61 -4.86
CA HIS A 174 21.97 -12.28 -4.49
C HIS A 174 22.16 -11.33 -5.68
N THR A 175 22.28 -11.85 -6.90
CA THR A 175 22.46 -11.02 -8.11
C THR A 175 21.16 -10.81 -8.88
N ILE A 176 20.37 -11.86 -9.07
CA ILE A 176 19.19 -11.86 -9.95
C ILE A 176 17.92 -12.32 -9.22
N GLY A 177 18.01 -13.30 -8.32
CA GLY A 177 16.83 -13.93 -7.72
C GLY A 177 15.92 -12.95 -6.95
N TRP A 178 16.50 -12.02 -6.21
CA TRP A 178 15.74 -10.98 -5.49
C TRP A 178 14.92 -10.09 -6.43
N ARG A 179 15.39 -9.86 -7.66
CA ARG A 179 14.67 -9.08 -8.67
C ARG A 179 13.38 -9.78 -9.09
N TRP A 180 13.44 -11.11 -9.26
CA TRP A 180 12.27 -11.92 -9.57
C TRP A 180 11.27 -11.98 -8.42
N MET A 181 11.73 -11.92 -7.18
CA MET A 181 10.84 -11.82 -6.02
C MET A 181 9.99 -10.54 -6.08
N PHE A 182 10.59 -9.38 -6.34
CA PHE A 182 9.83 -8.13 -6.55
C PHE A 182 9.00 -8.16 -7.83
N ALA A 183 9.55 -8.67 -8.93
CA ALA A 183 8.82 -8.78 -10.20
C ALA A 183 7.57 -9.66 -10.11
N SER A 184 7.54 -10.64 -9.20
CA SER A 184 6.38 -11.52 -9.01
C SER A 184 5.12 -10.75 -8.58
N GLU A 185 5.27 -9.59 -7.93
CA GLU A 185 4.17 -8.71 -7.54
C GLU A 185 3.44 -8.09 -8.75
N ILE A 186 4.08 -8.02 -9.91
CA ILE A 186 3.47 -7.51 -11.15
C ILE A 186 2.20 -8.28 -11.49
N VAL A 187 2.19 -9.60 -11.27
CA VAL A 187 1.04 -10.46 -11.60
C VAL A 187 -0.21 -10.09 -10.78
N PRO A 188 -0.17 -10.10 -9.44
CA PRO A 188 -1.35 -9.69 -8.66
C PRO A 188 -1.70 -8.21 -8.82
N ALA A 189 -0.72 -7.31 -9.08
CA ALA A 189 -0.99 -5.90 -9.33
C ALA A 189 -1.74 -5.68 -10.65
N LEU A 190 -1.34 -6.35 -11.72
CA LEU A 190 -2.07 -6.33 -13.00
C LEU A 190 -3.47 -6.93 -12.87
N LEU A 191 -3.60 -8.05 -12.15
CA LEU A 191 -4.90 -8.67 -11.90
C LEU A 191 -5.83 -7.71 -11.14
N PHE A 192 -5.32 -7.04 -10.12
CA PHE A 192 -6.08 -6.05 -9.36
C PHE A 192 -6.52 -4.88 -10.25
N LEU A 193 -5.59 -4.31 -11.03
CA LEU A 193 -5.89 -3.22 -11.95
C LEU A 193 -6.96 -3.64 -12.98
N ALA A 194 -6.81 -4.81 -13.59
CA ALA A 194 -7.76 -5.33 -14.57
C ALA A 194 -9.16 -5.52 -13.96
N LEU A 195 -9.25 -6.12 -12.78
CA LEU A 195 -10.52 -6.37 -12.11
C LEU A 195 -11.20 -5.07 -11.64
N LEU A 196 -10.45 -4.03 -11.28
CA LEU A 196 -11.00 -2.72 -10.94
C LEU A 196 -11.71 -2.06 -12.12
N MET A 197 -11.38 -2.39 -13.37
CA MET A 197 -12.08 -1.86 -14.53
C MET A 197 -13.56 -2.28 -14.56
N PHE A 198 -13.87 -3.48 -14.06
CA PHE A 198 -15.23 -4.05 -14.07
C PHE A 198 -16.08 -3.68 -12.85
N VAL A 199 -15.49 -3.10 -11.81
CA VAL A 199 -16.19 -2.74 -10.57
C VAL A 199 -16.82 -1.34 -10.72
N PRO A 200 -18.08 -1.12 -10.29
CA PRO A 200 -18.69 0.21 -10.29
C PRO A 200 -18.12 1.08 -9.17
N GLU A 201 -18.41 2.37 -9.21
CA GLU A 201 -18.15 3.27 -8.06
C GLU A 201 -19.18 3.02 -6.95
N THR A 202 -18.85 3.38 -5.71
CA THR A 202 -19.74 3.12 -4.57
C THR A 202 -21.02 3.97 -4.60
N PRO A 203 -22.18 3.41 -4.16
CA PRO A 203 -23.44 4.16 -4.10
C PRO A 203 -23.30 5.42 -3.25
N ARG A 204 -22.62 5.33 -2.12
CA ARG A 204 -22.40 6.46 -1.21
C ARG A 204 -21.68 7.63 -1.88
N TYR A 205 -20.61 7.35 -2.64
CA TYR A 205 -19.90 8.38 -3.40
C TYR A 205 -20.77 8.98 -4.51
N LEU A 206 -21.54 8.13 -5.21
CA LEU A 206 -22.44 8.60 -6.28
C LEU A 206 -23.53 9.53 -5.76
N VAL A 207 -24.12 9.22 -4.57
CA VAL A 207 -25.07 10.10 -3.88
C VAL A 207 -24.42 11.42 -3.49
N MET A 208 -23.22 11.37 -2.90
CA MET A 208 -22.46 12.57 -2.54
C MET A 208 -22.19 13.49 -3.74
N ARG A 209 -22.06 12.91 -4.94
CA ARG A 209 -21.87 13.64 -6.21
C ARG A 209 -23.17 13.99 -6.94
N GLY A 210 -24.34 13.76 -6.34
CA GLY A 210 -25.63 14.02 -6.94
C GLY A 210 -26.05 13.09 -8.09
N LYS A 211 -25.31 11.98 -8.30
CA LYS A 211 -25.57 11.02 -9.39
C LYS A 211 -26.55 9.93 -8.93
N MET A 212 -27.80 10.33 -8.59
CA MET A 212 -28.80 9.46 -7.95
C MET A 212 -29.18 8.24 -8.83
N ASP A 213 -29.38 8.42 -10.14
CA ASP A 213 -29.75 7.33 -11.04
C ASP A 213 -28.68 6.25 -11.12
N LYS A 214 -27.40 6.65 -11.12
CA LYS A 214 -26.28 5.71 -11.11
C LYS A 214 -26.18 4.99 -9.76
N ALA A 215 -26.39 5.71 -8.64
CA ALA A 215 -26.41 5.12 -7.32
C ALA A 215 -27.50 4.07 -7.19
N LEU A 216 -28.72 4.38 -7.65
CA LEU A 216 -29.84 3.45 -7.66
C LEU A 216 -29.53 2.21 -8.51
N SER A 217 -28.98 2.38 -9.72
CA SER A 217 -28.60 1.26 -10.59
C SER A 217 -27.55 0.33 -9.95
N VAL A 218 -26.61 0.87 -9.18
CA VAL A 218 -25.63 0.06 -8.45
C VAL A 218 -26.30 -0.67 -7.28
N LEU A 219 -27.16 0.00 -6.51
CA LEU A 219 -27.93 -0.62 -5.42
C LEU A 219 -28.86 -1.73 -5.94
N ASP A 220 -29.56 -1.50 -7.07
CA ASP A 220 -30.39 -2.52 -7.73
C ASP A 220 -29.62 -3.81 -8.02
N ARG A 221 -28.39 -3.68 -8.51
CA ARG A 221 -27.52 -4.83 -8.81
C ARG A 221 -27.02 -5.55 -7.56
N LEU A 222 -26.84 -4.81 -6.45
CA LEU A 222 -26.27 -5.34 -5.21
C LEU A 222 -27.32 -6.05 -4.34
N MET A 223 -28.51 -5.47 -4.20
CA MET A 223 -29.49 -5.93 -3.22
C MET A 223 -30.93 -6.10 -3.76
N GLY A 224 -31.12 -5.87 -5.08
CA GLY A 224 -32.40 -5.96 -5.75
C GLY A 224 -33.25 -4.69 -5.63
N LYS A 225 -34.21 -4.53 -6.56
CA LYS A 225 -35.03 -3.32 -6.70
C LYS A 225 -35.82 -2.95 -5.45
N GLU A 226 -36.30 -3.95 -4.71
CA GLU A 226 -37.15 -3.73 -3.52
C GLU A 226 -36.40 -3.02 -2.39
N ARG A 227 -35.09 -3.33 -2.21
CA ARG A 227 -34.25 -2.78 -1.15
C ARG A 227 -33.46 -1.55 -1.58
N ALA A 228 -33.24 -1.36 -2.88
CA ALA A 228 -32.39 -0.28 -3.41
C ALA A 228 -32.96 1.11 -3.15
N ALA A 229 -34.26 1.32 -3.32
CA ALA A 229 -34.89 2.62 -3.12
C ALA A 229 -34.86 3.07 -1.65
N PRO A 230 -35.23 2.24 -0.65
CA PRO A 230 -35.09 2.57 0.77
C PRO A 230 -33.64 2.88 1.17
N GLU A 231 -32.67 2.06 0.73
CA GLU A 231 -31.25 2.27 1.02
C GLU A 231 -30.74 3.60 0.45
N LEU A 232 -31.16 3.96 -0.77
CA LEU A 232 -30.79 5.24 -1.37
C LEU A 232 -31.27 6.43 -0.51
N VAL A 233 -32.49 6.35 0.04
CA VAL A 233 -33.06 7.37 0.93
C VAL A 233 -32.24 7.46 2.22
N GLU A 234 -31.89 6.32 2.82
CA GLU A 234 -31.08 6.26 4.04
C GLU A 234 -29.70 6.89 3.84
N ILE A 235 -29.01 6.53 2.74
CA ILE A 235 -27.72 7.13 2.37
C ILE A 235 -27.86 8.65 2.24
N LYS A 236 -28.90 9.15 1.57
CA LYS A 236 -29.14 10.58 1.40
C LYS A 236 -29.39 11.28 2.73
N GLU A 237 -30.18 10.69 3.61
CA GLU A 237 -30.44 11.22 4.93
C GLU A 237 -29.18 11.24 5.83
N SER A 238 -28.31 10.24 5.69
CA SER A 238 -27.04 10.19 6.42
C SER A 238 -26.15 11.40 6.11
N PHE A 239 -26.12 11.85 4.84
CA PHE A 239 -25.41 13.06 4.46
C PHE A 239 -26.05 14.35 4.99
N ARG A 240 -27.38 14.38 5.09
CA ARG A 240 -28.09 15.56 5.62
C ARG A 240 -27.88 15.75 7.11
N LYS A 241 -27.67 14.64 7.85
CA LYS A 241 -27.39 14.65 9.29
C LYS A 241 -25.91 14.91 9.62
N GLN A 242 -25.00 14.70 8.67
CA GLN A 242 -23.58 15.00 8.85
C GLN A 242 -23.31 16.48 8.56
N GLU A 243 -23.19 17.31 9.62
CA GLU A 243 -22.54 18.59 9.47
C GLU A 243 -21.08 18.40 9.08
N PRO A 244 -20.54 19.19 8.11
CA PRO A 244 -19.15 19.08 7.70
C PRO A 244 -18.22 19.56 8.81
N SER A 245 -17.86 18.66 9.72
CA SER A 245 -16.87 18.95 10.75
C SER A 245 -15.46 18.68 10.21
N MET A 246 -14.70 19.74 9.95
CA MET A 246 -13.28 19.68 9.63
C MET A 246 -12.41 19.36 10.86
N ARG A 247 -12.97 19.41 12.08
CA ARG A 247 -12.26 19.18 13.35
C ARG A 247 -11.48 17.86 13.41
N PRO A 248 -11.99 16.69 12.93
CA PRO A 248 -11.24 15.45 13.02
C PRO A 248 -9.94 15.47 12.22
N TYR A 249 -9.90 16.13 11.07
CA TYR A 249 -8.70 16.19 10.23
C TYR A 249 -7.58 17.02 10.87
N PHE A 250 -7.93 18.15 11.49
CA PHE A 250 -6.95 18.99 12.19
C PHE A 250 -6.44 18.31 13.47
N LEU A 251 -7.30 17.59 14.20
CA LEU A 251 -6.89 16.81 15.36
C LEU A 251 -5.97 15.66 14.98
N PHE A 252 -6.27 14.95 13.89
CA PHE A 252 -5.44 13.86 13.39
C PHE A 252 -4.07 14.35 12.90
N MET A 253 -4.04 15.43 12.11
CA MET A 253 -2.80 16.06 11.67
C MET A 253 -1.98 16.59 12.86
N GLY A 254 -2.62 17.23 13.84
CA GLY A 254 -1.98 17.72 15.05
C GLY A 254 -1.38 16.58 15.89
N MET A 255 -2.09 15.47 16.03
CA MET A 255 -1.59 14.28 16.73
C MET A 255 -0.35 13.68 16.06
N TRP A 256 -0.33 13.61 14.73
CA TRP A 256 0.83 13.13 13.98
C TRP A 256 2.03 14.08 14.06
N LEU A 257 1.79 15.39 14.06
CA LEU A 257 2.83 16.39 14.26
C LEU A 257 3.45 16.25 15.65
N VAL A 258 2.62 16.09 16.69
CA VAL A 258 3.09 15.87 18.07
C VAL A 258 3.88 14.57 18.19
N LEU A 259 3.40 13.47 17.58
CA LEU A 259 4.10 12.19 17.57
C LEU A 259 5.47 12.30 16.86
N PHE A 260 5.52 13.01 15.75
CA PHE A 260 6.76 13.27 15.00
C PHE A 260 7.75 14.09 15.85
N LEU A 261 7.28 15.15 16.51
CA LEU A 261 8.12 15.98 17.39
C LEU A 261 8.62 15.21 18.60
N LEU A 262 7.79 14.34 19.20
CA LEU A 262 8.19 13.46 20.31
C LEU A 262 9.23 12.43 19.87
N LEU A 263 9.07 11.80 18.70
CA LEU A 263 10.04 10.88 18.12
C LEU A 263 11.37 11.58 17.78
N TYR A 264 11.29 12.76 17.20
CA TYR A 264 12.48 13.57 16.89
C TYR A 264 13.23 13.97 18.16
N GLY A 265 12.51 14.46 19.18
CA GLY A 265 13.09 14.80 20.47
C GLY A 265 13.70 13.60 21.21
N ALA A 266 13.07 12.41 21.11
CA ALA A 266 13.61 11.18 21.68
C ALA A 266 14.90 10.73 20.97
N LEU A 267 14.99 10.89 19.66
CA LEU A 267 16.19 10.59 18.87
C LEU A 267 17.35 11.55 19.18
N GLU A 268 17.08 12.85 19.36
CA GLU A 268 18.10 13.83 19.78
C GLU A 268 18.62 13.55 21.21
N LEU A 269 17.71 13.20 22.14
CA LEU A 269 18.10 12.83 23.49
C LEU A 269 18.93 11.53 23.52
N ALA A 270 18.59 10.53 22.72
CA ALA A 270 19.36 9.30 22.58
C ALA A 270 20.74 9.54 21.94
N GLY A 271 20.84 10.45 20.97
CA GLY A 271 22.11 10.85 20.36
C GLY A 271 23.02 11.63 21.32
N ASN A 272 22.45 12.48 22.19
CA ASN A 272 23.21 13.23 23.18
C ASN A 272 23.66 12.40 24.38
N THR A 273 22.93 11.35 24.75
CA THR A 273 23.35 10.45 25.84
C THR A 273 24.55 9.58 25.45
N SER A 274 24.75 9.27 24.16
CA SER A 274 25.96 8.57 23.69
C SER A 274 27.21 9.47 23.70
N ALA A 275 27.05 10.79 23.64
CA ALA A 275 28.17 11.75 23.77
C ALA A 275 28.61 12.05 25.22
N LEU A 276 27.77 11.72 26.21
CA LEU A 276 28.05 11.90 27.64
C LEU A 276 28.69 10.65 28.30
N SER A 277 28.82 9.54 27.58
CA SER A 277 29.39 8.27 28.05
C SER A 277 30.83 8.02 27.57
N LEU A 278 31.51 9.02 27.03
CA LEU A 278 32.95 9.08 26.75
C LEU A 278 33.64 10.05 27.70
#